data_d5e157d5e9610092d098f7c1743ed8a4
#
_entry.id   d5e157d5e9610092d098f7c1743ed8a4
#
_cell.length_a   1.000
_cell.length_b   1.000
_cell.length_c   1.000
_cell.angle_alpha   90.00
_cell.angle_beta   90.00
_cell.angle_gamma   90.00
#
_symmetry.space_group_name_H-M   'P 1'
#
loop_
_entity.id
_entity.type
_entity.pdbx_description
1 polymer ?
#
loop_
_entity_poly.entity_id
_entity_poly.type
_entity_poly.pdbx_seq_one_letter_code
_entity_poly.pdbx_strand_id
1 'polypeptide(L)'
;RRAAYFIPAACGGKGRCGKCRVKGNGVPRLACKTKAQDGDWIDLPETMRGVILTDTLTLPKAQADRSGLGAAVDLGTTTVALRLFDRADGKLLAQAQDWNAQAPYGADVISRIQHTMEASDGLGELSRCIRAQTETLLGQTLSAAGRKTDEVKELIIAGNTVMQHLFDGREVASIARAPFQPETLFEDGTGELLSGIPVQFAPCVAGYVGGDITAGLLADGLFVQPELRLFLDIGTNGEMALG
;
A
#
# COMPACT_ATOMS: atom_id res chain seq x y z
N ARG A 1 13.38 -4.98 21.39
CA ARG A 1 13.16 -5.52 20.01
C ARG A 1 11.72 -5.22 19.66
N ARG A 2 11.44 -4.47 18.59
CA ARG A 2 10.08 -4.30 18.06
C ARG A 2 9.64 -5.67 17.54
N ALA A 3 8.45 -6.13 17.97
CA ALA A 3 7.89 -7.38 17.47
C ALA A 3 7.58 -7.24 15.97
N ALA A 4 7.95 -8.24 15.18
CA ALA A 4 7.69 -8.30 13.74
C ALA A 4 6.23 -8.65 13.40
N TYR A 5 5.30 -8.48 14.35
CA TYR A 5 3.90 -8.87 14.19
C TYR A 5 2.99 -7.65 14.34
N PHE A 6 2.10 -7.49 13.37
CA PHE A 6 1.05 -6.48 13.42
C PHE A 6 -0.27 -7.12 13.90
N ILE A 7 -0.90 -6.51 14.90
CA ILE A 7 -2.23 -6.93 15.40
C ILE A 7 -3.25 -5.89 14.90
N PRO A 8 -4.17 -6.25 13.99
CA PRO A 8 -5.14 -5.30 13.44
C PRO A 8 -6.00 -4.69 14.54
N ALA A 9 -6.12 -3.36 14.56
CA ALA A 9 -6.97 -2.63 15.50
C ALA A 9 -7.85 -1.62 14.76
N ALA A 10 -8.67 -2.09 13.83
CA ALA A 10 -9.51 -1.29 12.94
C ALA A 10 -10.40 -0.24 13.62
N CYS A 11 -10.57 -0.30 14.93
CA CYS A 11 -11.27 0.73 15.72
C CYS A 11 -10.32 1.71 16.42
N GLY A 12 -9.05 1.82 15.98
CA GLY A 12 -8.07 2.69 16.61
C GLY A 12 -7.82 2.36 18.09
N GLY A 13 -7.84 1.09 18.46
CA GLY A 13 -7.60 0.64 19.85
C GLY A 13 -8.80 0.82 20.80
N LYS A 14 -9.97 1.22 20.32
CA LYS A 14 -11.16 1.50 21.14
C LYS A 14 -11.86 0.26 21.71
N GLY A 15 -11.43 -0.95 21.33
CA GLY A 15 -11.98 -2.22 21.83
C GLY A 15 -13.35 -2.62 21.24
N ARG A 16 -13.80 -1.96 20.16
CA ARG A 16 -15.16 -2.11 19.61
C ARG A 16 -15.26 -3.15 18.48
N CYS A 17 -14.22 -3.29 17.64
CA CYS A 17 -14.28 -4.14 16.44
C CYS A 17 -13.96 -5.61 16.70
N GLY A 18 -13.31 -5.94 17.84
CA GLY A 18 -12.90 -7.31 18.17
C GLY A 18 -11.80 -7.91 17.28
N LYS A 19 -11.29 -7.18 16.28
CA LYS A 19 -10.31 -7.69 15.29
C LYS A 19 -8.91 -7.94 15.90
N CYS A 20 -8.59 -7.34 17.05
CA CYS A 20 -7.31 -7.52 17.75
C CYS A 20 -7.34 -8.64 18.81
N ARG A 21 -8.12 -9.67 18.59
CA ARG A 21 -8.16 -10.83 19.53
C ARG A 21 -6.86 -11.61 19.47
N VAL A 22 -6.28 -11.85 20.64
CA VAL A 22 -5.12 -12.70 20.86
C VAL A 22 -5.41 -13.62 22.06
N LYS A 23 -4.65 -14.69 22.22
CA LYS A 23 -4.66 -15.44 23.47
C LYS A 23 -3.44 -15.05 24.30
N GLY A 24 -3.64 -14.40 25.43
CA GLY A 24 -2.59 -14.11 26.40
C GLY A 24 -2.62 -15.14 27.52
N ASN A 25 -1.56 -15.89 27.73
CA ASN A 25 -1.48 -16.98 28.70
C ASN A 25 -2.67 -17.98 28.60
N GLY A 26 -3.05 -18.32 27.34
CA GLY A 26 -4.18 -19.20 27.03
C GLY A 26 -5.57 -18.58 27.13
N VAL A 27 -5.70 -17.31 27.58
CA VAL A 27 -6.98 -16.61 27.72
C VAL A 27 -7.21 -15.64 26.56
N PRO A 28 -8.39 -15.70 25.87
CA PRO A 28 -8.74 -14.74 24.82
C PRO A 28 -8.83 -13.31 25.36
N ARG A 29 -8.12 -12.38 24.72
CA ARG A 29 -8.07 -10.95 25.12
C ARG A 29 -8.07 -10.06 23.88
N LEU A 30 -8.47 -8.79 24.06
CA LEU A 30 -8.29 -7.76 23.05
C LEU A 30 -6.92 -7.10 23.26
N ALA A 31 -6.00 -7.25 22.32
CA ALA A 31 -4.65 -6.70 22.44
C ALA A 31 -4.66 -5.18 22.67
N CYS A 32 -5.56 -4.46 22.04
CA CYS A 32 -5.71 -3.01 22.22
C CYS A 32 -6.21 -2.58 23.62
N LYS A 33 -6.68 -3.50 24.45
CA LYS A 33 -7.17 -3.26 25.83
C LYS A 33 -6.33 -3.96 26.88
N THR A 34 -5.29 -4.69 26.49
CA THR A 34 -4.47 -5.47 27.40
C THR A 34 -3.03 -4.95 27.34
N LYS A 35 -2.47 -4.62 28.49
CA LYS A 35 -1.03 -4.33 28.62
C LYS A 35 -0.31 -5.67 28.81
N ALA A 36 0.64 -5.98 27.94
CA ALA A 36 1.54 -7.10 28.12
C ALA A 36 2.51 -6.82 29.27
N GLN A 37 2.81 -7.84 30.07
CA GLN A 37 3.81 -7.80 31.13
C GLN A 37 5.00 -8.67 30.74
N ASP A 38 6.12 -8.46 31.40
CA ASP A 38 7.30 -9.31 31.20
C ASP A 38 6.97 -10.76 31.61
N GLY A 39 7.27 -11.71 30.72
CA GLY A 39 6.91 -13.12 30.89
C GLY A 39 5.54 -13.55 30.34
N ASP A 40 4.72 -12.62 29.81
CA ASP A 40 3.48 -13.00 29.16
C ASP A 40 3.74 -13.77 27.86
N TRP A 41 3.01 -14.85 27.68
CA TRP A 41 2.97 -15.64 26.44
C TRP A 41 1.75 -15.23 25.63
N ILE A 42 1.96 -14.81 24.36
CA ILE A 42 0.88 -14.37 23.46
C ILE A 42 0.85 -15.25 22.22
N ASP A 43 -0.25 -16.00 22.05
CA ASP A 43 -0.54 -16.71 20.82
C ASP A 43 -1.18 -15.76 19.81
N LEU A 44 -0.55 -15.63 18.66
CA LEU A 44 -1.07 -14.84 17.53
C LEU A 44 -1.86 -15.73 16.59
N PRO A 45 -3.01 -15.27 16.05
CA PRO A 45 -3.76 -16.04 15.07
C PRO A 45 -2.93 -16.31 13.81
N GLU A 46 -2.98 -17.53 13.28
CA GLU A 46 -2.30 -17.93 12.04
C GLU A 46 -2.73 -17.10 10.81
N THR A 47 -3.94 -16.55 10.83
CA THR A 47 -4.53 -15.71 9.76
C THR A 47 -3.87 -14.36 9.59
N MET A 48 -2.86 -14.01 10.39
CA MET A 48 -2.09 -12.77 10.25
C MET A 48 -0.96 -12.85 9.22
N ARG A 49 -0.76 -13.97 8.56
CA ARG A 49 0.09 -14.04 7.38
C ARG A 49 -0.78 -13.65 6.18
N GLY A 50 -0.68 -12.38 5.75
CA GLY A 50 -1.28 -11.97 4.49
C GLY A 50 -0.75 -12.86 3.37
N VAL A 51 -1.61 -13.68 2.79
CA VAL A 51 -1.30 -14.38 1.55
C VAL A 51 -1.67 -13.44 0.42
N ILE A 52 -0.68 -12.86 -0.24
CA ILE A 52 -0.93 -12.19 -1.51
C ILE A 52 -1.08 -13.32 -2.53
N LEU A 53 -2.24 -13.38 -3.17
CA LEU A 53 -2.48 -14.28 -4.29
C LEU A 53 -1.53 -13.85 -5.42
N THR A 54 -0.55 -14.70 -5.70
CA THR A 54 0.46 -14.47 -6.75
C THR A 54 0.06 -15.16 -8.05
N ASP A 55 -1.24 -15.28 -8.32
CA ASP A 55 -1.67 -15.89 -9.56
C ASP A 55 -1.13 -15.12 -10.75
N THR A 56 -0.62 -15.86 -11.69
CA THR A 56 -0.04 -15.39 -12.94
C THR A 56 -1.03 -14.50 -13.69
N LEU A 57 -0.92 -13.19 -13.44
CA LEU A 57 -1.57 -12.21 -14.28
C LEU A 57 -0.98 -12.36 -15.69
N THR A 58 -1.81 -12.72 -16.64
CA THR A 58 -1.46 -12.61 -18.05
C THR A 58 -1.40 -11.13 -18.37
N LEU A 59 -0.22 -10.54 -18.24
CA LEU A 59 -0.03 -9.13 -18.56
C LEU A 59 -0.28 -8.91 -20.06
N PRO A 60 -0.92 -7.79 -20.44
CA PRO A 60 -0.99 -7.39 -21.84
C PRO A 60 0.44 -7.33 -22.40
N LYS A 61 0.62 -7.74 -23.65
CA LYS A 61 1.93 -7.64 -24.30
C LYS A 61 2.45 -6.22 -24.17
N ALA A 62 3.57 -6.05 -23.49
CA ALA A 62 4.24 -4.77 -23.41
C ALA A 62 4.51 -4.26 -24.83
N GLN A 63 4.27 -2.99 -25.10
CA GLN A 63 4.74 -2.37 -26.33
C GLN A 63 6.26 -2.40 -26.27
N ALA A 64 6.86 -3.25 -27.11
CA ALA A 64 8.28 -3.51 -27.14
C ALA A 64 9.01 -2.28 -27.68
N ASP A 65 9.50 -1.42 -26.82
CA ASP A 65 10.58 -0.45 -27.15
C ASP A 65 11.20 0.21 -25.91
N ARG A 66 11.07 -0.42 -24.73
CA ARG A 66 11.57 0.16 -23.50
C ARG A 66 12.64 -0.75 -22.89
N SER A 67 13.88 -0.31 -22.91
CA SER A 67 14.99 -1.00 -22.23
C SER A 67 14.98 -0.77 -20.72
N GLY A 68 15.58 -1.69 -19.97
CA GLY A 68 15.77 -1.60 -18.53
C GLY A 68 14.62 -2.20 -17.73
N LEU A 69 14.58 -1.93 -16.44
CA LEU A 69 13.61 -2.48 -15.51
C LEU A 69 12.55 -1.43 -15.13
N GLY A 70 11.35 -1.89 -14.88
CA GLY A 70 10.28 -1.13 -14.23
C GLY A 70 9.87 -1.81 -12.93
N ALA A 71 9.54 -1.03 -11.93
CA ALA A 71 8.97 -1.54 -10.70
C ALA A 71 7.56 -1.00 -10.52
N ALA A 72 6.63 -1.88 -10.10
CA ALA A 72 5.26 -1.52 -9.75
C ALA A 72 5.03 -1.75 -8.25
N VAL A 73 4.46 -0.76 -7.57
CA VAL A 73 4.16 -0.80 -6.14
C VAL A 73 2.65 -0.73 -5.94
N ASP A 74 2.10 -1.75 -5.31
CA ASP A 74 0.78 -1.71 -4.70
C ASP A 74 0.93 -1.15 -3.27
N LEU A 75 0.52 0.11 -3.11
CA LEU A 75 0.69 0.90 -1.90
C LEU A 75 -0.56 0.81 -1.03
N GLY A 76 -0.81 -0.39 -0.50
CA GLY A 76 -1.98 -0.64 0.33
C GLY A 76 -1.88 -0.05 1.74
N THR A 77 -3.03 0.19 2.36
CA THR A 77 -3.10 0.66 3.76
C THR A 77 -2.54 -0.39 4.72
N THR A 78 -2.76 -1.66 4.46
CA THR A 78 -2.38 -2.78 5.32
C THR A 78 -1.08 -3.43 4.89
N THR A 79 -0.87 -3.62 3.59
CA THR A 79 0.30 -4.27 2.99
C THR A 79 0.87 -3.41 1.89
N VAL A 80 2.17 -3.55 1.66
CA VAL A 80 2.86 -2.96 0.51
C VAL A 80 3.49 -4.07 -0.28
N ALA A 81 3.22 -4.13 -1.58
CA ALA A 81 3.80 -5.11 -2.49
C ALA A 81 4.55 -4.41 -3.62
N LEU A 82 5.71 -4.95 -3.98
CA LEU A 82 6.53 -4.47 -5.08
C LEU A 82 6.82 -5.62 -6.05
N ARG A 83 6.63 -5.35 -7.33
CA ARG A 83 6.95 -6.26 -8.43
C ARG A 83 7.95 -5.61 -9.38
N LEU A 84 8.97 -6.37 -9.77
CA LEU A 84 10.01 -5.94 -10.70
C LEU A 84 9.82 -6.62 -12.04
N PHE A 85 9.78 -5.83 -13.11
CA PHE A 85 9.53 -6.29 -14.47
C PHE A 85 10.67 -5.92 -15.41
N ASP A 86 10.92 -6.76 -16.41
CA ASP A 86 11.64 -6.37 -17.61
C ASP A 86 10.71 -5.55 -18.50
N ARG A 87 11.14 -4.32 -18.87
CA ARG A 87 10.31 -3.40 -19.67
C ARG A 87 10.24 -3.78 -21.14
N ALA A 88 11.15 -4.64 -21.61
CA ALA A 88 11.17 -5.05 -23.00
C ALA A 88 10.04 -6.04 -23.34
N ASP A 89 9.70 -6.94 -22.43
CA ASP A 89 8.71 -8.00 -22.65
C ASP A 89 7.61 -8.09 -21.58
N GLY A 90 7.70 -7.26 -20.54
CA GLY A 90 6.76 -7.26 -19.42
C GLY A 90 6.94 -8.45 -18.47
N LYS A 91 8.03 -9.19 -18.57
CA LYS A 91 8.27 -10.37 -17.74
C LYS A 91 8.48 -9.99 -16.28
N LEU A 92 7.73 -10.62 -15.38
CA LEU A 92 7.96 -10.53 -13.94
C LEU A 92 9.27 -11.21 -13.58
N LEU A 93 10.19 -10.47 -12.97
CA LEU A 93 11.53 -10.97 -12.58
C LEU A 93 11.56 -11.38 -11.10
N ALA A 94 10.98 -10.56 -10.23
CA ALA A 94 10.90 -10.81 -8.80
C ALA A 94 9.78 -10.00 -8.17
N GLN A 95 9.40 -10.37 -6.94
CA GLN A 95 8.45 -9.64 -6.13
C GLN A 95 8.82 -9.72 -4.65
N ALA A 96 8.46 -8.70 -3.91
CA ALA A 96 8.56 -8.66 -2.44
C ALA A 96 7.33 -7.94 -1.86
N GLN A 97 7.02 -8.24 -0.60
CA GLN A 97 5.89 -7.63 0.10
C GLN A 97 6.13 -7.65 1.59
N ASP A 98 5.52 -6.70 2.28
CA ASP A 98 5.51 -6.67 3.75
C ASP A 98 4.28 -5.92 4.26
N TRP A 99 4.02 -6.03 5.56
CA TRP A 99 3.05 -5.20 6.25
C TRP A 99 3.45 -3.73 6.15
N ASN A 100 2.46 -2.87 5.92
CA ASN A 100 2.72 -1.44 5.81
C ASN A 100 3.36 -0.90 7.09
N ALA A 101 4.57 -0.38 6.98
CA ALA A 101 5.38 0.10 8.10
C ALA A 101 4.76 1.31 8.83
N GLN A 102 3.77 1.98 8.23
CA GLN A 102 3.02 3.06 8.87
C GLN A 102 1.95 2.55 9.86
N ALA A 103 1.74 1.23 9.98
CA ALA A 103 0.73 0.66 10.89
C ALA A 103 0.84 1.12 12.36
N PRO A 104 2.03 1.38 12.95
CA PRO A 104 2.17 1.93 14.29
C PRO A 104 1.60 3.34 14.46
N TYR A 105 1.52 4.11 13.38
CA TYR A 105 1.00 5.49 13.38
C TYR A 105 -0.51 5.55 13.13
N GLY A 106 -1.09 4.51 12.51
CA GLY A 106 -2.52 4.40 12.26
C GLY A 106 -2.87 3.10 11.53
N ALA A 107 -3.93 2.43 12.00
CA ALA A 107 -4.39 1.16 11.42
C ALA A 107 -5.15 1.35 10.09
N ASP A 108 -5.66 2.55 9.84
CA ASP A 108 -6.42 2.95 8.67
C ASP A 108 -6.02 4.36 8.19
N VAL A 109 -6.52 4.77 7.03
CA VAL A 109 -6.17 6.07 6.44
C VAL A 109 -6.59 7.26 7.31
N ILE A 110 -7.73 7.18 7.99
CA ILE A 110 -8.23 8.28 8.84
C ILE A 110 -7.32 8.47 10.05
N SER A 111 -6.91 7.39 10.71
CA SER A 111 -5.98 7.48 11.84
C SER A 111 -4.59 7.98 11.43
N ARG A 112 -4.14 7.70 10.20
CA ARG A 112 -2.90 8.28 9.65
C ARG A 112 -3.03 9.77 9.36
N ILE A 113 -4.16 10.20 8.76
CA ILE A 113 -4.44 11.63 8.59
C ILE A 113 -4.46 12.33 9.97
N GLN A 114 -5.09 11.73 10.97
CA GLN A 114 -5.11 12.28 12.32
C GLN A 114 -3.68 12.43 12.88
N HIS A 115 -2.81 11.44 12.67
CA HIS A 115 -1.41 11.51 13.06
C HIS A 115 -0.67 12.69 12.41
N THR A 116 -0.90 12.96 11.11
CA THR A 116 -0.29 14.14 10.45
C THR A 116 -0.73 15.47 11.04
N MET A 117 -1.92 15.51 11.64
CA MET A 117 -2.47 16.73 12.25
C MET A 117 -2.07 16.93 13.71
N GLU A 118 -1.77 15.84 14.44
CA GLU A 118 -1.47 15.89 15.88
C GLU A 118 0.03 15.91 16.19
N ALA A 119 0.85 15.23 15.37
CA ALA A 119 2.29 15.18 15.56
C ALA A 119 2.97 16.35 14.83
N SER A 120 4.00 16.94 15.44
CA SER A 120 4.71 18.10 14.90
C SER A 120 5.38 17.86 13.54
N ASP A 121 5.72 16.62 13.20
CA ASP A 121 6.28 16.20 11.91
C ASP A 121 5.58 14.93 11.40
N GLY A 122 4.29 14.77 11.69
CA GLY A 122 3.56 13.54 11.41
C GLY A 122 3.52 13.19 9.92
N LEU A 123 3.40 14.18 9.03
CA LEU A 123 3.48 13.98 7.59
C LEU A 123 4.87 13.48 7.17
N GLY A 124 5.93 14.16 7.63
CA GLY A 124 7.30 13.76 7.34
C GLY A 124 7.65 12.37 7.88
N GLU A 125 7.17 12.01 9.08
CA GLU A 125 7.36 10.67 9.66
C GLU A 125 6.71 9.59 8.79
N LEU A 126 5.47 9.79 8.36
CA LEU A 126 4.75 8.84 7.53
C LEU A 126 5.38 8.72 6.13
N SER A 127 5.73 9.84 5.51
CA SER A 127 6.39 9.84 4.19
C SER A 127 7.73 9.10 4.24
N ARG A 128 8.62 9.45 5.15
CA ARG A 128 9.91 8.76 5.31
C ARG A 128 9.75 7.26 5.59
N CYS A 129 8.78 6.90 6.42
CA CYS A 129 8.52 5.52 6.78
C CYS A 129 8.15 4.67 5.57
N ILE A 130 7.21 5.14 4.74
CA ILE A 130 6.72 4.36 3.59
C ILE A 130 7.74 4.35 2.44
N ARG A 131 8.46 5.45 2.22
CA ARG A 131 9.53 5.53 1.22
C ARG A 131 10.68 4.58 1.56
N ALA A 132 11.14 4.56 2.82
CA ALA A 132 12.17 3.63 3.29
C ALA A 132 11.75 2.15 3.18
N GLN A 133 10.47 1.86 3.44
CA GLN A 133 9.94 0.52 3.21
C GLN A 133 9.97 0.14 1.73
N THR A 134 9.57 1.04 0.85
CA THR A 134 9.58 0.81 -0.61
C THR A 134 11.00 0.58 -1.12
N GLU A 135 11.99 1.35 -0.64
CA GLU A 135 13.41 1.14 -0.94
C GLU A 135 13.90 -0.24 -0.49
N THR A 136 13.48 -0.67 0.70
CA THR A 136 13.80 -1.99 1.23
C THR A 136 13.23 -3.10 0.36
N LEU A 137 11.96 -3.00 -0.05
CA LEU A 137 11.31 -3.97 -0.93
C LEU A 137 11.97 -3.98 -2.32
N LEU A 138 12.34 -2.81 -2.85
CA LEU A 138 13.06 -2.70 -4.11
C LEU A 138 14.42 -3.40 -4.04
N GLY A 139 15.19 -3.17 -2.98
CA GLY A 139 16.47 -3.85 -2.75
C GLY A 139 16.32 -5.37 -2.66
N GLN A 140 15.28 -5.87 -2.00
CA GLN A 140 14.97 -7.30 -1.92
C GLN A 140 14.66 -7.90 -3.29
N THR A 141 13.82 -7.23 -4.11
CA THR A 141 13.46 -7.71 -5.45
C THR A 141 14.65 -7.67 -6.40
N LEU A 142 15.46 -6.63 -6.36
CA LEU A 142 16.68 -6.52 -7.16
C LEU A 142 17.68 -7.63 -6.80
N SER A 143 17.90 -7.86 -5.51
CA SER A 143 18.76 -8.95 -5.05
C SER A 143 18.26 -10.32 -5.51
N ALA A 144 16.97 -10.59 -5.39
CA ALA A 144 16.35 -11.84 -5.82
C ALA A 144 16.44 -12.05 -7.35
N ALA A 145 16.40 -10.96 -8.13
CA ALA A 145 16.52 -10.99 -9.59
C ALA A 145 17.97 -10.96 -10.08
N GLY A 146 18.97 -10.75 -9.19
CA GLY A 146 20.38 -10.56 -9.57
C GLY A 146 20.61 -9.28 -10.39
N ARG A 147 19.84 -8.22 -10.10
CA ARG A 147 19.83 -6.96 -10.86
C ARG A 147 20.30 -5.78 -9.98
N LYS A 148 20.57 -4.63 -10.60
CA LYS A 148 21.07 -3.43 -9.93
C LYS A 148 20.06 -2.28 -10.01
N THR A 149 20.18 -1.34 -9.08
CA THR A 149 19.28 -0.18 -8.98
C THR A 149 19.39 0.74 -10.20
N ASP A 150 20.53 0.90 -10.81
CA ASP A 150 20.76 1.75 -12.00
C ASP A 150 20.08 1.21 -13.27
N GLU A 151 19.66 -0.06 -13.25
CA GLU A 151 18.86 -0.67 -14.31
C GLU A 151 17.38 -0.27 -14.24
N VAL A 152 16.90 0.18 -13.07
CA VAL A 152 15.49 0.58 -12.87
C VAL A 152 15.28 1.97 -13.46
N LYS A 153 14.35 2.08 -14.41
CA LYS A 153 14.08 3.31 -15.13
C LYS A 153 12.86 4.08 -14.62
N GLU A 154 11.96 3.37 -13.97
CA GLU A 154 10.73 3.95 -13.41
C GLU A 154 10.19 3.11 -12.27
N LEU A 155 9.51 3.77 -11.35
CA LEU A 155 8.74 3.18 -10.27
C LEU A 155 7.30 3.68 -10.39
N ILE A 156 6.35 2.79 -10.64
CA ILE A 156 4.94 3.13 -10.74
C ILE A 156 4.25 2.73 -9.43
N ILE A 157 3.54 3.68 -8.83
CA ILE A 157 2.84 3.49 -7.56
C ILE A 157 1.33 3.58 -7.78
N ALA A 158 0.62 2.56 -7.35
CA ALA A 158 -0.83 2.55 -7.26
C ALA A 158 -1.24 2.34 -5.80
N GLY A 159 -2.15 3.14 -5.31
CA GLY A 159 -2.68 3.07 -3.95
C GLY A 159 -3.86 4.01 -3.78
N ASN A 160 -4.54 3.92 -2.65
CA ASN A 160 -5.59 4.90 -2.37
C ASN A 160 -5.02 6.32 -2.27
N THR A 161 -5.87 7.30 -2.48
CA THR A 161 -5.47 8.71 -2.59
C THR A 161 -4.64 9.19 -1.39
N VAL A 162 -5.01 8.81 -0.17
CA VAL A 162 -4.28 9.21 1.04
C VAL A 162 -2.88 8.60 1.05
N MET A 163 -2.76 7.31 0.69
CA MET A 163 -1.46 6.63 0.69
C MET A 163 -0.50 7.21 -0.34
N GLN A 164 -0.99 7.59 -1.53
CA GLN A 164 -0.16 8.25 -2.54
C GLN A 164 0.31 9.63 -2.06
N HIS A 165 -0.57 10.42 -1.42
CA HIS A 165 -0.19 11.71 -0.82
C HIS A 165 0.87 11.53 0.28
N LEU A 166 0.67 10.58 1.19
CA LEU A 166 1.64 10.30 2.26
C LEU A 166 3.00 9.86 1.70
N PHE A 167 3.01 9.10 0.60
CA PHE A 167 4.26 8.72 -0.07
C PHE A 167 4.98 9.94 -0.66
N ASP A 168 4.24 10.84 -1.31
CA ASP A 168 4.77 12.04 -1.97
C ASP A 168 4.99 13.23 -0.99
N GLY A 169 4.71 13.03 0.30
CA GLY A 169 4.88 14.07 1.31
C GLY A 169 3.89 15.22 1.21
N ARG A 170 2.70 14.99 0.62
CA ARG A 170 1.65 15.99 0.42
C ARG A 170 0.63 15.99 1.53
N GLU A 171 -0.01 17.15 1.74
CA GLU A 171 -1.04 17.35 2.76
C GLU A 171 -2.27 16.46 2.52
N VAL A 172 -2.77 15.88 3.61
CA VAL A 172 -3.92 14.95 3.58
C VAL A 172 -5.09 15.39 4.46
N ALA A 173 -4.95 16.46 5.23
CA ALA A 173 -5.97 16.90 6.19
C ALA A 173 -7.31 17.28 5.52
N SER A 174 -7.26 17.83 4.29
CA SER A 174 -8.44 18.18 3.50
C SER A 174 -9.25 16.95 3.06
N ILE A 175 -8.61 15.78 2.92
CA ILE A 175 -9.29 14.52 2.55
C ILE A 175 -10.16 13.99 3.70
N ALA A 176 -9.83 14.33 4.97
CA ALA A 176 -10.62 13.90 6.12
C ALA A 176 -11.85 14.77 6.39
N ARG A 177 -12.03 15.89 5.69
CA ARG A 177 -13.10 16.87 5.93
C ARG A 177 -13.88 17.17 4.65
N ALA A 178 -15.20 17.30 4.74
CA ALA A 178 -15.99 17.70 3.59
C ALA A 178 -15.48 19.04 3.03
N PRO A 179 -15.32 19.15 1.70
CA PRO A 179 -15.79 18.27 0.62
C PRO A 179 -14.83 17.11 0.26
N PHE A 180 -13.89 16.69 1.13
CA PHE A 180 -12.96 15.57 0.96
C PHE A 180 -12.02 15.73 -0.25
N GLN A 181 -11.57 16.94 -0.46
CA GLN A 181 -10.80 17.30 -1.64
C GLN A 181 -9.29 17.10 -1.42
N PRO A 182 -8.63 16.24 -2.23
CA PRO A 182 -7.19 16.06 -2.17
C PRO A 182 -6.45 17.27 -2.76
N GLU A 183 -5.17 17.42 -2.40
CA GLU A 183 -4.30 18.45 -2.99
C GLU A 183 -4.07 18.20 -4.48
N THR A 184 -3.94 16.93 -4.89
CA THR A 184 -3.77 16.50 -6.28
C THR A 184 -4.50 15.18 -6.52
N LEU A 185 -4.87 14.93 -7.77
CA LEU A 185 -5.34 13.62 -8.23
C LEU A 185 -4.25 12.87 -9.01
N PHE A 186 -3.01 13.36 -9.00
CA PHE A 186 -1.88 12.79 -9.73
C PHE A 186 -2.16 12.61 -11.22
N GLU A 187 -2.86 13.55 -11.83
CA GLU A 187 -3.29 13.50 -13.24
C GLU A 187 -2.10 13.51 -14.21
N ASP A 188 -1.01 14.19 -13.85
CA ASP A 188 0.25 14.22 -14.61
C ASP A 188 1.14 13.00 -14.33
N GLY A 189 0.78 12.19 -13.34
CA GLY A 189 1.50 10.99 -12.93
C GLY A 189 2.85 11.23 -12.26
N THR A 190 3.30 12.49 -12.09
CA THR A 190 4.66 12.76 -11.57
C THR A 190 4.73 12.77 -10.06
N GLY A 191 5.83 12.23 -9.51
CA GLY A 191 6.16 12.21 -8.09
C GLY A 191 7.63 12.51 -7.84
N GLU A 192 7.97 12.71 -6.57
CA GLU A 192 9.35 12.88 -6.16
C GLU A 192 10.19 11.61 -6.39
N LEU A 193 11.45 11.80 -6.79
CA LEU A 193 12.39 10.69 -7.00
C LEU A 193 12.53 9.82 -5.74
N LEU A 194 12.63 8.51 -5.94
CA LEU A 194 13.00 7.56 -4.90
C LEU A 194 14.36 6.95 -5.25
N SER A 195 15.37 7.21 -4.43
CA SER A 195 16.76 6.75 -4.69
C SER A 195 17.26 7.09 -6.10
N GLY A 196 16.86 8.25 -6.64
CA GLY A 196 17.21 8.72 -7.98
C GLY A 196 16.37 8.09 -9.11
N ILE A 197 15.40 7.22 -8.80
CA ILE A 197 14.50 6.61 -9.77
C ILE A 197 13.26 7.50 -9.92
N PRO A 198 12.84 7.82 -11.16
CA PRO A 198 11.59 8.53 -11.41
C PRO A 198 10.38 7.76 -10.84
N VAL A 199 9.58 8.44 -10.03
CA VAL A 199 8.32 7.91 -9.50
C VAL A 199 7.16 8.45 -10.34
N GLN A 200 6.24 7.55 -10.67
CA GLN A 200 4.97 7.87 -11.30
C GLN A 200 3.82 7.31 -10.46
N PHE A 201 2.76 8.06 -10.33
CA PHE A 201 1.55 7.63 -9.63
C PHE A 201 0.45 7.27 -10.62
N ALA A 202 -0.30 6.22 -10.31
CA ALA A 202 -1.58 6.00 -10.97
C ALA A 202 -2.54 7.15 -10.59
N PRO A 203 -3.27 7.74 -11.57
CA PRO A 203 -4.17 8.86 -11.28
C PRO A 203 -5.30 8.43 -10.36
N CYS A 204 -5.66 9.30 -9.43
CA CYS A 204 -6.80 9.13 -8.54
C CYS A 204 -8.07 9.75 -9.17
N VAL A 205 -9.25 9.33 -8.71
CA VAL A 205 -10.55 9.88 -9.14
C VAL A 205 -11.08 10.89 -8.11
N ALA A 206 -10.89 10.59 -6.83
CA ALA A 206 -11.39 11.42 -5.72
C ALA A 206 -10.61 11.13 -4.44
N GLY A 207 -10.91 11.84 -3.36
CA GLY A 207 -10.24 11.65 -2.06
C GLY A 207 -10.30 10.22 -1.50
N TYR A 208 -11.32 9.44 -1.89
CA TYR A 208 -11.50 8.05 -1.47
C TYR A 208 -11.59 7.05 -2.63
N VAL A 209 -11.27 7.46 -3.86
CA VAL A 209 -11.16 6.58 -5.01
C VAL A 209 -9.79 6.82 -5.62
N GLY A 210 -8.86 5.98 -5.30
CA GLY A 210 -7.43 6.18 -5.56
C GLY A 210 -6.91 5.54 -6.84
N GLY A 211 -5.58 5.61 -6.98
CA GLY A 211 -4.85 5.03 -8.10
C GLY A 211 -4.87 3.50 -8.11
N ASP A 212 -5.14 2.84 -6.99
CA ASP A 212 -5.40 1.40 -6.90
C ASP A 212 -6.61 1.00 -7.75
N ILE A 213 -7.70 1.78 -7.65
CA ILE A 213 -8.92 1.53 -8.44
C ILE A 213 -8.68 1.80 -9.92
N THR A 214 -8.06 2.92 -10.29
CA THR A 214 -7.78 3.23 -11.71
C THR A 214 -6.82 2.22 -12.33
N ALA A 215 -5.80 1.79 -11.60
CA ALA A 215 -4.89 0.72 -12.04
C ALA A 215 -5.62 -0.62 -12.20
N GLY A 216 -6.53 -0.97 -11.27
CA GLY A 216 -7.35 -2.16 -11.35
C GLY A 216 -8.29 -2.15 -12.56
N LEU A 217 -8.96 -1.02 -12.83
CA LEU A 217 -9.81 -0.84 -14.01
C LEU A 217 -9.02 -0.94 -15.31
N LEU A 218 -7.81 -0.39 -15.33
CA LEU A 218 -6.91 -0.50 -16.48
C LEU A 218 -6.50 -1.95 -16.73
N ALA A 219 -6.15 -2.68 -15.67
CA ALA A 219 -5.73 -4.06 -15.74
C ALA A 219 -6.87 -5.00 -16.19
N ASP A 220 -8.09 -4.77 -15.70
CA ASP A 220 -9.29 -5.53 -16.11
C ASP A 220 -9.75 -5.17 -17.53
N GLY A 221 -9.42 -3.99 -18.02
CA GLY A 221 -9.88 -3.48 -19.31
C GLY A 221 -11.37 -3.16 -19.34
N LEU A 222 -11.97 -2.82 -18.20
CA LEU A 222 -13.41 -2.54 -18.06
C LEU A 222 -13.91 -1.55 -19.12
N PHE A 223 -13.12 -0.51 -19.39
CA PHE A 223 -13.47 0.61 -20.28
C PHE A 223 -13.42 0.27 -21.79
N VAL A 224 -12.89 -0.89 -22.18
CA VAL A 224 -12.82 -1.34 -23.58
C VAL A 224 -13.76 -2.52 -23.87
N GLN A 225 -14.48 -3.01 -22.89
CA GLN A 225 -15.43 -4.11 -23.08
C GLN A 225 -16.81 -3.59 -23.43
N PRO A 226 -17.52 -4.21 -24.40
CA PRO A 226 -18.86 -3.78 -24.78
C PRO A 226 -19.95 -4.22 -23.79
N GLU A 227 -19.68 -5.21 -22.93
CA GLU A 227 -20.62 -5.73 -21.96
C GLU A 227 -20.55 -4.95 -20.65
N LEU A 228 -21.71 -4.77 -20.01
CA LEU A 228 -21.80 -4.20 -18.69
C LEU A 228 -21.08 -5.10 -17.66
N ARG A 229 -20.08 -4.55 -16.97
CA ARG A 229 -19.29 -5.26 -15.98
C ARG A 229 -19.23 -4.51 -14.66
N LEU A 230 -19.15 -5.26 -13.58
CA LEU A 230 -18.96 -4.73 -12.24
C LEU A 230 -17.54 -5.10 -11.75
N PHE A 231 -16.71 -4.09 -11.50
CA PHE A 231 -15.45 -4.23 -10.80
C PHE A 231 -15.69 -4.04 -9.30
N LEU A 232 -15.17 -4.96 -8.48
CA LEU A 232 -15.22 -4.90 -7.02
C LEU A 232 -13.80 -5.00 -6.46
N ASP A 233 -13.39 -4.00 -5.72
CA ASP A 233 -12.20 -4.06 -4.87
C ASP A 233 -12.65 -4.30 -3.42
N ILE A 234 -12.26 -5.45 -2.86
CA ILE A 234 -12.64 -5.86 -1.50
C ILE A 234 -11.37 -5.90 -0.66
N GLY A 235 -10.99 -4.74 -0.12
CA GLY A 235 -9.81 -4.55 0.72
C GLY A 235 -10.15 -4.10 2.14
N THR A 236 -9.36 -3.17 2.67
CA THR A 236 -9.62 -2.50 3.96
C THR A 236 -10.91 -1.65 3.88
N ASN A 237 -11.13 -1.04 2.75
CA ASN A 237 -12.40 -0.43 2.31
C ASN A 237 -13.00 -1.28 1.20
N GLY A 238 -14.14 -0.88 0.66
CA GLY A 238 -14.76 -1.57 -0.47
C GLY A 238 -15.16 -0.55 -1.53
N GLU A 239 -14.55 -0.66 -2.70
CA GLU A 239 -14.81 0.21 -3.83
C GLU A 239 -15.46 -0.58 -4.97
N MET A 240 -16.31 0.11 -5.74
CA MET A 240 -17.04 -0.47 -6.87
C MET A 240 -16.98 0.46 -8.07
N ALA A 241 -16.81 -0.12 -9.25
CA ALA A 241 -16.99 0.58 -10.51
C ALA A 241 -17.86 -0.24 -11.46
N LEU A 242 -18.75 0.44 -12.18
CA LEU A 242 -19.64 -0.14 -13.17
C LEU A 242 -19.31 0.50 -14.52
N GLY A 243 -19.09 -0.29 -15.54
CA GLY A 243 -18.79 0.16 -16.89
C GLY A 243 -19.14 -0.86 -17.95
#